data_74eec73cbd148b29910e6fb1fd9fc79a
#
_entry.id   74eec73cbd148b29910e6fb1fd9fc79a
#
_cell.length_a   1.000
_cell.length_b   1.000
_cell.length_c   1.000
_cell.angle_alpha   90.00
_cell.angle_beta   90.00
_cell.angle_gamma   90.00
#
_symmetry.space_group_name_H-M   'P 1'
#
loop_
_entity.id
_entity.type
_entity.pdbx_description
1 polymer ?
#
loop_
_entity_poly.entity_id
_entity_poly.type
_entity_poly.pdbx_seq_one_letter_code
_entity_poly.pdbx_strand_id
1 'polypeptide(L)'
;MIDLKALREDPEAFRSSQKVRGEDVDVIDKLLAADDARREAISNFESLRAEQNTLSKSVGAAKADEKSLLLESAKKLSNSVKEADSKRAIAEENAHKLSLEV
;
A
#
# COMPACT_ATOMS: atom_id res chain seq x y z
N MET A 1 -19.18 -8.25 4.47
CA MET A 1 -17.75 -8.01 4.18
C MET A 1 -17.03 -9.35 4.02
N ILE A 2 -16.14 -9.44 3.06
CA ILE A 2 -15.44 -10.67 2.72
C ILE A 2 -14.09 -10.76 3.47
N ASP A 3 -13.64 -11.99 3.76
CA ASP A 3 -12.31 -12.25 4.27
C ASP A 3 -11.31 -12.24 3.11
N LEU A 4 -10.48 -11.22 3.03
CA LEU A 4 -9.51 -11.05 1.95
C LEU A 4 -8.43 -12.15 1.94
N LYS A 5 -8.08 -12.68 3.09
CA LYS A 5 -7.12 -13.79 3.17
C LYS A 5 -7.68 -15.05 2.52
N ALA A 6 -8.92 -15.39 2.84
CA ALA A 6 -9.60 -16.55 2.24
C ALA A 6 -9.78 -16.36 0.74
N LEU A 7 -10.10 -15.14 0.29
CA LEU A 7 -10.23 -14.83 -1.12
C LEU A 7 -8.92 -15.03 -1.88
N ARG A 8 -7.79 -14.64 -1.31
CA ARG A 8 -6.48 -14.84 -1.95
C ARG A 8 -6.07 -16.31 -2.01
N GLU A 9 -6.47 -17.10 -1.02
CA GLU A 9 -6.14 -18.52 -0.97
C GLU A 9 -6.95 -19.33 -1.99
N ASP A 10 -8.22 -18.98 -2.19
CA ASP A 10 -9.10 -19.69 -3.10
C ASP A 10 -10.09 -18.74 -3.79
N PRO A 11 -9.63 -17.97 -4.80
CA PRO A 11 -10.49 -17.02 -5.52
C PRO A 11 -11.57 -17.71 -6.34
N GLU A 12 -11.33 -18.93 -6.80
CA GLU A 12 -12.31 -19.67 -7.61
C GLU A 12 -13.57 -20.04 -6.83
N ALA A 13 -13.43 -20.37 -5.55
CA ALA A 13 -14.58 -20.64 -4.69
C ALA A 13 -15.50 -19.42 -4.59
N PHE A 14 -14.93 -18.22 -4.46
CA PHE A 14 -15.69 -16.98 -4.40
C PHE A 14 -16.31 -16.62 -5.74
N ARG A 15 -15.60 -16.83 -6.85
CA ARG A 15 -16.15 -16.62 -8.20
C ARG A 15 -17.32 -17.55 -8.47
N SER A 16 -17.22 -18.82 -8.13
CA SER A 16 -18.30 -19.77 -8.27
C SER A 16 -19.52 -19.38 -7.46
N SER A 17 -19.32 -18.90 -6.24
CA SER A 17 -20.40 -18.41 -5.39
C SER A 17 -21.09 -17.20 -5.99
N GLN A 18 -20.34 -16.23 -6.53
CA GLN A 18 -20.89 -15.04 -7.18
C GLN A 18 -21.69 -15.42 -8.43
N LYS A 19 -21.16 -16.33 -9.22
CA LYS A 19 -21.82 -16.82 -10.45
C LYS A 19 -23.16 -17.47 -10.14
N VAL A 20 -23.20 -18.32 -9.12
CA VAL A 20 -24.44 -19.01 -8.69
C VAL A 20 -25.49 -18.00 -8.24
N ARG A 21 -25.11 -16.93 -7.57
CA ARG A 21 -26.01 -15.87 -7.12
C ARG A 21 -26.39 -14.90 -8.23
N GLY A 22 -25.79 -15.01 -9.42
CA GLY A 22 -26.03 -14.11 -10.53
C GLY A 22 -25.35 -12.75 -10.40
N GLU A 23 -24.37 -12.64 -9.51
CA GLU A 23 -23.60 -11.42 -9.32
C GLU A 23 -22.40 -11.35 -10.26
N ASP A 24 -21.85 -10.15 -10.45
CA ASP A 24 -20.71 -9.90 -11.33
C ASP A 24 -19.45 -10.54 -10.77
N VAL A 25 -18.88 -11.54 -11.47
CA VAL A 25 -17.64 -12.22 -11.08
C VAL A 25 -16.42 -11.30 -11.24
N ASP A 26 -16.49 -10.23 -12.06
CA ASP A 26 -15.40 -9.28 -12.23
C ASP A 26 -15.10 -8.51 -10.94
N VAL A 27 -16.07 -8.39 -10.04
CA VAL A 27 -15.86 -7.76 -8.72
C VAL A 27 -14.77 -8.50 -7.94
N ILE A 28 -14.71 -9.82 -8.03
CA ILE A 28 -13.69 -10.63 -7.36
C ILE A 28 -12.29 -10.27 -7.91
N ASP A 29 -12.16 -10.18 -9.23
CA ASP A 29 -10.87 -9.83 -9.85
C ASP A 29 -10.44 -8.40 -9.47
N LYS A 30 -11.38 -7.45 -9.45
CA LYS A 30 -11.13 -6.08 -9.04
C LYS A 30 -10.70 -6.00 -7.58
N LEU A 31 -11.34 -6.78 -6.72
CA LEU A 31 -11.00 -6.82 -5.29
C LEU A 31 -9.59 -7.39 -5.08
N LEU A 32 -9.22 -8.45 -5.78
CA LEU A 32 -7.88 -9.03 -5.70
C LEU A 32 -6.82 -8.03 -6.16
N ALA A 33 -7.06 -7.33 -7.28
CA ALA A 33 -6.15 -6.33 -7.79
C ALA A 33 -6.00 -5.15 -6.81
N ALA A 34 -7.10 -4.71 -6.21
CA ALA A 34 -7.09 -3.63 -5.22
C ALA A 34 -6.36 -4.04 -3.94
N ASP A 35 -6.51 -5.29 -3.50
CA ASP A 35 -5.80 -5.81 -2.33
C ASP A 35 -4.29 -5.88 -2.59
N ASP A 36 -3.87 -6.33 -3.77
CA ASP A 36 -2.46 -6.36 -4.17
C ASP A 36 -1.87 -4.95 -4.21
N ALA A 37 -2.59 -3.98 -4.78
CA ALA A 37 -2.18 -2.58 -4.83
C ALA A 37 -2.05 -1.99 -3.42
N ARG A 38 -2.97 -2.32 -2.53
CA ARG A 38 -2.94 -1.89 -1.12
C ARG A 38 -1.69 -2.43 -0.41
N ARG A 39 -1.41 -3.71 -0.57
CA ARG A 39 -0.24 -4.36 0.06
C ARG A 39 1.06 -3.77 -0.47
N GLU A 40 1.15 -3.54 -1.76
CA GLU A 40 2.32 -2.92 -2.39
C GLU A 40 2.51 -1.48 -1.88
N ALA A 41 1.44 -0.70 -1.80
CA ALA A 41 1.49 0.67 -1.30
C ALA A 41 1.93 0.73 0.16
N ILE A 42 1.44 -0.18 1.01
CA ILE A 42 1.85 -0.27 2.42
C ILE A 42 3.34 -0.65 2.51
N SER A 43 3.79 -1.63 1.73
CA SER A 43 5.19 -2.06 1.71
C SER A 43 6.12 -0.92 1.29
N ASN A 44 5.76 -0.18 0.24
CA ASN A 44 6.52 0.98 -0.21
C ASN A 44 6.59 2.07 0.86
N PHE A 45 5.46 2.36 1.50
CA PHE A 45 5.40 3.35 2.57
C PHE A 45 6.31 2.96 3.75
N GLU A 46 6.25 1.71 4.18
CA GLU A 46 7.08 1.21 5.28
C GLU A 46 8.57 1.26 4.93
N SER A 47 8.94 0.87 3.70
CA SER A 47 10.33 0.94 3.23
C SER A 47 10.85 2.38 3.23
N LEU A 48 10.05 3.32 2.73
CA LEU A 48 10.43 4.74 2.71
C LEU A 48 10.53 5.32 4.12
N ARG A 49 9.66 4.91 5.03
CA ARG A 49 9.74 5.32 6.44
C ARG A 49 11.01 4.80 7.10
N ALA A 50 11.39 3.56 6.82
CA ALA A 50 12.63 2.98 7.32
C ALA A 50 13.86 3.75 6.80
N GLU A 51 13.88 4.09 5.52
CA GLU A 51 14.94 4.90 4.92
C GLU A 51 15.00 6.29 5.56
N GLN A 52 13.85 6.91 5.80
CA GLN A 52 13.76 8.21 6.45
C GLN A 52 14.35 8.16 7.87
N ASN A 53 14.04 7.13 8.63
CA ASN A 53 14.57 6.95 9.98
C ASN A 53 16.09 6.76 9.96
N THR A 54 16.61 5.97 9.03
CA THR A 54 18.04 5.75 8.84
C THR A 54 18.74 7.05 8.46
N LEU A 55 18.16 7.80 7.53
CA LEU A 55 18.71 9.07 7.08
C LEU A 55 18.71 10.11 8.20
N SER A 56 17.67 10.16 9.02
CA SER A 56 17.61 11.07 10.17
C SER A 56 18.73 10.80 11.17
N LYS A 57 19.06 9.54 11.41
CA LYS A 57 20.20 9.15 12.26
C LYS A 57 21.51 9.59 11.64
N SER A 58 21.66 9.43 10.33
CA SER A 58 22.84 9.87 9.60
C SER A 58 23.02 11.39 9.66
N VAL A 59 21.96 12.16 9.54
CA VAL A 59 21.97 13.62 9.66
C VAL A 59 22.47 14.04 11.06
N GLY A 60 21.98 13.36 12.10
CA GLY A 60 22.38 13.65 13.47
C GLY A 60 23.88 13.38 13.75
N ALA A 61 24.46 12.43 13.02
CA ALA A 61 25.88 12.05 13.18
C ALA A 61 26.82 12.75 12.18
N ALA A 62 26.28 13.43 11.15
CA ALA A 62 27.07 14.00 10.07
C ALA A 62 27.78 15.29 10.47
N LYS A 63 28.94 15.53 9.82
CA LYS A 63 29.66 16.80 9.92
C LYS A 63 28.94 17.88 9.11
N ALA A 64 29.24 19.15 9.38
CA ALA A 64 28.58 20.31 8.77
C ALA A 64 28.52 20.23 7.23
N ASP A 65 29.61 19.82 6.58
CA ASP A 65 29.71 19.75 5.12
C ASP A 65 28.81 18.68 4.52
N GLU A 66 28.71 17.54 5.20
CA GLU A 66 27.86 16.41 4.77
C GLU A 66 26.40 16.63 5.15
N LYS A 67 26.16 17.33 6.26
CA LYS A 67 24.83 17.57 6.80
C LYS A 67 23.93 18.29 5.80
N SER A 68 24.46 19.26 5.06
CA SER A 68 23.72 20.02 4.06
C SER A 68 23.18 19.11 2.95
N LEU A 69 24.02 18.20 2.43
CA LEU A 69 23.61 17.21 1.42
C LEU A 69 22.61 16.22 1.97
N LEU A 70 22.80 15.76 3.20
CA LEU A 70 21.89 14.82 3.86
C LEU A 70 20.53 15.44 4.13
N LEU A 71 20.49 16.72 4.51
CA LEU A 71 19.24 17.45 4.73
C LEU A 71 18.45 17.61 3.44
N GLU A 72 19.13 17.86 2.32
CA GLU A 72 18.49 17.91 1.01
C GLU A 72 17.89 16.56 0.63
N SER A 73 18.64 15.48 0.83
CA SER A 73 18.14 14.12 0.62
C SER A 73 16.97 13.78 1.53
N ALA A 74 17.03 14.21 2.79
CA ALA A 74 15.95 14.01 3.76
C ALA A 74 14.67 14.73 3.33
N LYS A 75 14.79 15.91 2.75
CA LYS A 75 13.64 16.68 2.23
C LYS A 75 12.97 15.93 1.07
N LYS A 76 13.78 15.45 0.13
CA LYS A 76 13.27 14.65 -1.01
C LYS A 76 12.59 13.37 -0.52
N LEU A 77 13.19 12.68 0.43
CA LEU A 77 12.65 11.45 0.99
C LEU A 77 11.35 11.72 1.75
N SER A 78 11.26 12.82 2.47
CA SER A 78 10.03 13.26 3.16
C SER A 78 8.88 13.44 2.18
N ASN A 79 9.14 14.05 1.02
CA ASN A 79 8.14 14.19 -0.04
C ASN A 79 7.70 12.84 -0.59
N SER A 80 8.63 11.92 -0.80
CA SER A 80 8.34 10.55 -1.25
C SER A 80 7.49 9.79 -0.23
N VAL A 81 7.78 9.95 1.06
CA VAL A 81 6.99 9.35 2.14
C VAL A 81 5.55 9.89 2.12
N LYS A 82 5.36 11.18 1.93
CA LYS A 82 4.02 11.79 1.85
C LYS A 82 3.23 11.25 0.66
N GLU A 83 3.88 11.12 -0.50
CA GLU A 83 3.25 10.56 -1.69
C GLU A 83 2.86 9.09 -1.47
N ALA A 84 3.77 8.31 -0.89
CA ALA A 84 3.50 6.90 -0.58
C ALA A 84 2.35 6.75 0.43
N ASP A 85 2.26 7.63 1.42
CA ASP A 85 1.16 7.64 2.39
C ASP A 85 -0.17 7.94 1.72
N SER A 86 -0.21 8.91 0.81
CA SER A 86 -1.41 9.24 0.03
C SER A 86 -1.84 8.05 -0.84
N LYS A 87 -0.90 7.42 -1.53
CA LYS A 87 -1.19 6.23 -2.35
C LYS A 87 -1.71 5.08 -1.51
N ARG A 88 -1.12 4.87 -0.33
CA ARG A 88 -1.55 3.85 0.62
C ARG A 88 -3.00 4.09 1.05
N ALA A 89 -3.34 5.31 1.43
CA ALA A 89 -4.69 5.67 1.87
C ALA A 89 -5.72 5.44 0.75
N ILE A 90 -5.39 5.83 -0.48
CA ILE A 90 -6.26 5.63 -1.64
C ILE A 90 -6.45 4.14 -1.93
N ALA A 91 -5.37 3.36 -1.89
CA ALA A 91 -5.43 1.92 -2.14
C ALA A 91 -6.25 1.20 -1.06
N GLU A 92 -6.11 1.58 0.20
CA GLU A 92 -6.90 1.02 1.30
C GLU A 92 -8.39 1.35 1.14
N GLU A 93 -8.72 2.57 0.76
CA GLU A 93 -10.09 2.99 0.52
C GLU A 93 -10.72 2.21 -0.64
N ASN A 94 -9.99 2.05 -1.75
CA ASN A 94 -10.47 1.29 -2.91
C ASN A 94 -10.72 -0.18 -2.56
N ALA A 95 -9.80 -0.81 -1.84
CA ALA A 95 -9.96 -2.19 -1.41
C ALA A 95 -11.17 -2.35 -0.48
N HIS A 96 -11.36 -1.40 0.42
CA HIS A 96 -12.50 -1.41 1.35
C HIS A 96 -13.82 -1.29 0.60
N LYS A 97 -13.93 -0.34 -0.33
CA LYS A 97 -15.15 -0.17 -1.16
C LYS A 97 -15.49 -1.42 -1.94
N LEU A 98 -14.49 -2.04 -2.58
CA LEU A 98 -14.71 -3.25 -3.35
C LEU A 98 -15.10 -4.43 -2.46
N SER A 99 -14.58 -4.52 -1.25
CA SER A 99 -14.95 -5.59 -0.31
C SER A 99 -16.41 -5.48 0.13
N LEU A 100 -16.98 -4.27 0.14
CA LEU A 100 -18.39 -4.06 0.47
C LEU A 100 -19.33 -4.48 -0.66
N GLU A 101 -18.85 -4.55 -1.89
CA GLU A 101 -19.62 -4.99 -3.05
C GLU A 101 -19.75 -6.52 -3.13
N VAL A 102 -18.93 -7.23 -2.42
CA VAL A 102 -18.92 -8.70 -2.34
C VAL A 102 -19.66 -9.17 -1.08
#